data_d3cae3c3586394909b9d74a301fced91
#
_entry.id   d3cae3c3586394909b9d74a301fced91
#
_cell.length_a   1.000
_cell.length_b   1.000
_cell.length_c   1.000
_cell.angle_alpha   90.00
_cell.angle_beta   90.00
_cell.angle_gamma   90.00
#
_symmetry.space_group_name_H-M   'P 1'
#
loop_
_entity.id
_entity.type
_entity.pdbx_description
1 polymer ?
#
loop_
_entity_poly.entity_id
_entity_poly.type
_entity_poly.pdbx_seq_one_letter_code
_entity_poly.pdbx_strand_id
1 'polypeptide(L)'
;MATKRYSDEPAFVLHRYDWSESSLILEIFSRNHGRIALVAKGAKRPSSSFRPILLPLQPLHLAFGGDAEIRSLKSAEWQGGHVMPTGDALLSGYYLNELLLTLLARDDPHPHLFDIYARVVQVIASEHGEVLQAALRTWELLLLREIGLLPQLDQQTLTLGALNAELRYTLVPEGGLRQAQSDERGALSGAQWTRLQAAVQDDAPFTTTLRACAEMMAELKPQLRQLLHYHCGVKTLRTRQMMMDIQAL
;
A
#
# COMPACT_ATOMS: atom_id res chain seq x y z
N MET A 1 -21.87 -13.08 -27.52
CA MET A 1 -20.52 -13.29 -26.93
C MET A 1 -20.69 -13.82 -25.53
N ALA A 2 -19.94 -14.85 -25.13
CA ALA A 2 -19.97 -15.35 -23.73
C ALA A 2 -19.36 -14.32 -22.81
N THR A 3 -20.11 -13.87 -21.80
CA THR A 3 -19.61 -12.92 -20.80
C THR A 3 -18.47 -13.57 -20.02
N LYS A 4 -17.30 -12.93 -19.96
CA LYS A 4 -16.13 -13.41 -19.24
C LYS A 4 -16.46 -13.54 -17.76
N ARG A 5 -16.14 -14.68 -17.16
CA ARG A 5 -16.40 -14.99 -15.75
C ARG A 5 -15.09 -15.34 -15.07
N TYR A 6 -14.94 -14.85 -13.86
CA TYR A 6 -13.81 -15.11 -12.98
C TYR A 6 -14.36 -15.70 -11.68
N SER A 7 -13.71 -16.72 -11.16
CA SER A 7 -14.09 -17.40 -9.92
C SER A 7 -12.87 -17.58 -9.05
N ASP A 8 -13.08 -17.65 -7.75
CA ASP A 8 -12.05 -17.92 -6.74
C ASP A 8 -10.87 -16.93 -6.78
N GLU A 9 -11.16 -15.65 -7.05
CA GLU A 9 -10.15 -14.62 -7.17
C GLU A 9 -9.79 -14.02 -5.79
N PRO A 10 -8.53 -14.16 -5.33
CA PRO A 10 -8.08 -13.54 -4.10
C PRO A 10 -8.12 -12.00 -4.21
N ALA A 11 -8.73 -11.35 -3.21
CA ALA A 11 -8.97 -9.92 -3.29
C ALA A 11 -9.13 -9.25 -1.92
N PHE A 12 -8.94 -7.92 -1.90
CA PHE A 12 -9.30 -7.04 -0.79
C PHE A 12 -10.18 -5.90 -1.29
N VAL A 13 -11.14 -5.48 -0.48
CA VAL A 13 -11.90 -4.24 -0.72
C VAL A 13 -11.01 -3.06 -0.30
N LEU A 14 -10.70 -2.17 -1.22
CA LEU A 14 -9.98 -0.93 -0.93
C LEU A 14 -10.93 0.18 -0.49
N HIS A 15 -12.06 0.33 -1.20
CA HIS A 15 -13.06 1.35 -0.91
C HIS A 15 -14.44 0.95 -1.40
N ARG A 16 -15.48 1.58 -0.82
CA ARG A 16 -16.89 1.37 -1.16
C ARG A 16 -17.57 2.70 -1.41
N TYR A 17 -18.28 2.79 -2.53
CA TYR A 17 -19.09 3.95 -2.87
C TYR A 17 -20.57 3.56 -2.91
N ASP A 18 -21.43 4.43 -2.41
CA ASP A 18 -22.86 4.30 -2.61
C ASP A 18 -23.18 4.52 -4.09
N TRP A 19 -23.87 3.56 -4.71
CA TRP A 19 -24.25 3.63 -6.12
C TRP A 19 -25.75 3.86 -6.33
N SER A 20 -26.58 3.13 -5.60
CA SER A 20 -28.03 3.24 -5.61
C SER A 20 -28.60 3.00 -4.22
N GLU A 21 -29.92 2.99 -4.08
CA GLU A 21 -30.58 2.68 -2.81
C GLU A 21 -30.09 1.35 -2.19
N SER A 22 -29.80 0.34 -3.01
CA SER A 22 -29.46 -1.00 -2.54
C SER A 22 -28.06 -1.50 -2.97
N SER A 23 -27.33 -0.80 -3.83
CA SER A 23 -26.09 -1.30 -4.43
C SER A 23 -24.87 -0.46 -4.05
N LEU A 24 -23.70 -1.08 -4.09
CA LEU A 24 -22.39 -0.45 -3.90
C LEU A 24 -21.53 -0.59 -5.15
N ILE A 25 -20.68 0.40 -5.41
CA ILE A 25 -19.48 0.22 -6.23
C ILE A 25 -18.31 -0.03 -5.29
N LEU A 26 -17.51 -1.02 -5.62
CA LEU A 26 -16.33 -1.43 -4.87
C LEU A 26 -15.08 -1.15 -5.69
N GLU A 27 -14.09 -0.52 -5.09
CA GLU A 27 -12.71 -0.57 -5.55
C GLU A 27 -12.04 -1.78 -4.89
N ILE A 28 -11.51 -2.67 -5.70
CA ILE A 28 -10.96 -3.96 -5.29
C ILE A 28 -9.48 -4.01 -5.68
N PHE A 29 -8.62 -4.49 -4.79
CA PHE A 29 -7.31 -4.98 -5.14
C PHE A 29 -7.37 -6.50 -5.27
N SER A 30 -7.19 -6.98 -6.48
CA SER A 30 -7.27 -8.37 -6.90
C SER A 30 -5.87 -8.86 -7.26
N ARG A 31 -5.56 -10.09 -6.87
CA ARG A 31 -4.22 -10.66 -7.07
C ARG A 31 -3.86 -10.79 -8.55
N ASN A 32 -4.80 -11.29 -9.36
CA ASN A 32 -4.56 -11.63 -10.75
C ASN A 32 -5.10 -10.61 -11.76
N HIS A 33 -5.83 -9.58 -11.28
CA HIS A 33 -6.43 -8.56 -12.14
C HIS A 33 -6.09 -7.12 -11.71
N GLY A 34 -5.25 -6.94 -10.69
CA GLY A 34 -4.85 -5.63 -10.19
C GLY A 34 -6.01 -4.86 -9.53
N ARG A 35 -6.03 -3.55 -9.68
CA ARG A 35 -7.11 -2.70 -9.18
C ARG A 35 -8.29 -2.72 -10.14
N ILE A 36 -9.46 -3.19 -9.69
CA ILE A 36 -10.69 -3.33 -10.49
C ILE A 36 -11.88 -2.70 -9.78
N ALA A 37 -12.90 -2.30 -10.57
CA ALA A 37 -14.16 -1.81 -10.02
C ALA A 37 -15.27 -2.87 -10.22
N LEU A 38 -16.03 -3.14 -9.12
CA LEU A 38 -17.14 -4.08 -9.14
C LEU A 38 -18.42 -3.42 -8.63
N VAL A 39 -19.56 -3.70 -9.27
CA VAL A 39 -20.88 -3.39 -8.72
C VAL A 39 -21.40 -4.56 -7.90
N ALA A 40 -21.68 -4.33 -6.63
CA ALA A 40 -22.30 -5.28 -5.72
C ALA A 40 -23.80 -4.95 -5.59
N LYS A 41 -24.61 -5.60 -6.42
CA LYS A 41 -26.07 -5.38 -6.45
C LYS A 41 -26.73 -5.90 -5.17
N GLY A 42 -27.59 -5.08 -4.57
CA GLY A 42 -28.31 -5.45 -3.36
C GLY A 42 -27.45 -5.52 -2.09
N ALA A 43 -26.19 -5.11 -2.13
CA ALA A 43 -25.27 -5.21 -0.99
C ALA A 43 -25.69 -4.40 0.26
N LYS A 44 -26.48 -3.33 0.07
CA LYS A 44 -26.99 -2.48 1.16
C LYS A 44 -28.27 -3.03 1.81
N ARG A 45 -28.94 -4.04 1.22
CA ARG A 45 -30.17 -4.61 1.80
C ARG A 45 -29.87 -5.23 3.16
N PRO A 46 -30.78 -5.10 4.14
CA PRO A 46 -30.58 -5.70 5.48
C PRO A 46 -30.31 -7.20 5.46
N SER A 47 -30.94 -7.94 4.53
CA SER A 47 -30.78 -9.40 4.36
C SER A 47 -29.62 -9.80 3.44
N SER A 48 -28.77 -8.84 3.01
CA SER A 48 -27.69 -9.14 2.07
C SER A 48 -26.54 -9.87 2.79
N SER A 49 -26.12 -11.02 2.24
CA SER A 49 -24.91 -11.74 2.67
C SER A 49 -23.62 -10.95 2.38
N PHE A 50 -23.65 -9.98 1.48
CA PHE A 50 -22.51 -9.13 1.18
C PHE A 50 -22.18 -8.11 2.28
N ARG A 51 -23.19 -7.67 3.03
CA ARG A 51 -23.05 -6.58 4.00
C ARG A 51 -21.99 -6.80 5.07
N PRO A 52 -21.88 -7.98 5.74
CA PRO A 52 -20.84 -8.25 6.72
C PRO A 52 -19.49 -8.61 6.11
N ILE A 53 -19.42 -8.95 4.81
CA ILE A 53 -18.23 -9.49 4.17
C ILE A 53 -17.44 -8.42 3.41
N LEU A 54 -18.12 -7.51 2.71
CA LEU A 54 -17.48 -6.51 1.86
C LEU A 54 -16.88 -5.35 2.69
N LEU A 55 -16.04 -5.67 3.65
CA LEU A 55 -15.33 -4.70 4.48
C LEU A 55 -13.88 -4.54 4.00
N PRO A 56 -13.30 -3.33 4.09
CA PRO A 56 -11.88 -3.13 3.82
C PRO A 56 -11.01 -3.99 4.74
N LEU A 57 -9.80 -4.30 4.27
CA LEU A 57 -8.76 -5.03 5.02
C LEU A 57 -9.09 -6.49 5.34
N GLN A 58 -10.18 -7.04 4.83
CA GLN A 58 -10.51 -8.46 4.96
C GLN A 58 -10.10 -9.24 3.70
N PRO A 59 -9.39 -10.37 3.83
CA PRO A 59 -9.07 -11.23 2.71
C PRO A 59 -10.32 -11.95 2.22
N LEU A 60 -10.60 -11.85 0.92
CA LEU A 60 -11.77 -12.38 0.27
C LEU A 60 -11.39 -13.26 -0.91
N HIS A 61 -12.27 -14.22 -1.22
CA HIS A 61 -12.37 -14.85 -2.54
C HIS A 61 -13.59 -14.31 -3.26
N LEU A 62 -13.41 -13.79 -4.47
CA LEU A 62 -14.47 -13.17 -5.24
C LEU A 62 -14.78 -13.97 -6.52
N ALA A 63 -16.06 -14.02 -6.90
CA ALA A 63 -16.46 -14.32 -8.24
C ALA A 63 -17.13 -13.09 -8.87
N PHE A 64 -16.74 -12.75 -10.08
CA PHE A 64 -17.27 -11.61 -10.82
C PHE A 64 -17.29 -11.87 -12.32
N GLY A 65 -17.92 -10.99 -13.08
CA GLY A 65 -17.96 -11.12 -14.53
C GLY A 65 -18.43 -9.86 -15.21
N GLY A 66 -18.17 -9.79 -16.50
CA GLY A 66 -18.45 -8.64 -17.36
C GLY A 66 -17.18 -8.16 -18.05
N ASP A 67 -17.38 -7.45 -19.17
CA ASP A 67 -16.30 -6.87 -19.98
C ASP A 67 -16.29 -5.33 -19.88
N ALA A 68 -17.20 -4.75 -19.09
CA ALA A 68 -17.25 -3.32 -18.83
C ALA A 68 -16.19 -2.90 -17.80
N GLU A 69 -15.88 -1.62 -17.76
CA GLU A 69 -14.97 -1.03 -16.77
C GLU A 69 -15.42 -1.34 -15.33
N ILE A 70 -16.73 -1.30 -15.05
CA ILE A 70 -17.32 -1.75 -13.79
C ILE A 70 -17.95 -3.11 -14.02
N ARG A 71 -17.33 -4.17 -13.48
CA ARG A 71 -17.80 -5.55 -13.61
C ARG A 71 -18.84 -5.89 -12.54
N SER A 72 -19.59 -6.97 -12.71
CA SER A 72 -20.60 -7.39 -11.73
C SER A 72 -20.03 -8.39 -10.75
N LEU A 73 -20.08 -8.09 -9.44
CA LEU A 73 -19.82 -9.06 -8.38
C LEU A 73 -20.90 -10.14 -8.38
N LYS A 74 -20.51 -11.40 -8.29
CA LYS A 74 -21.40 -12.57 -8.24
C LYS A 74 -21.45 -13.21 -6.85
N SER A 75 -20.26 -13.44 -6.25
CA SER A 75 -20.12 -13.92 -4.87
C SER A 75 -18.89 -13.32 -4.22
N ALA A 76 -18.89 -13.32 -2.89
CA ALA A 76 -17.76 -12.97 -2.06
C ALA A 76 -17.75 -13.92 -0.87
N GLU A 77 -16.59 -14.48 -0.58
CA GLU A 77 -16.37 -15.38 0.55
C GLU A 77 -15.20 -14.86 1.38
N TRP A 78 -15.39 -14.76 2.69
CA TRP A 78 -14.33 -14.40 3.59
C TRP A 78 -13.43 -15.60 3.88
N GLN A 79 -12.10 -15.43 3.75
CA GLN A 79 -11.13 -16.50 3.99
C GLN A 79 -11.00 -16.95 5.46
N GLY A 80 -11.54 -16.19 6.40
CA GLY A 80 -11.36 -16.47 7.82
C GLY A 80 -9.97 -16.11 8.37
N GLY A 81 -9.76 -16.34 9.66
CA GLY A 81 -8.43 -16.23 10.30
C GLY A 81 -7.84 -14.83 10.43
N HIS A 82 -8.56 -13.79 10.01
CA HIS A 82 -8.10 -12.40 10.06
C HIS A 82 -8.87 -11.62 11.12
N VAL A 83 -8.13 -10.90 11.98
CA VAL A 83 -8.71 -9.97 12.95
C VAL A 83 -8.76 -8.58 12.32
N MET A 84 -9.93 -7.95 12.37
CA MET A 84 -10.08 -6.57 11.88
C MET A 84 -9.27 -5.62 12.77
N PRO A 85 -8.36 -4.82 12.22
CA PRO A 85 -7.64 -3.82 13.00
C PRO A 85 -8.61 -2.73 13.52
N THR A 86 -8.26 -2.13 14.66
CA THR A 86 -9.05 -1.08 15.32
C THR A 86 -8.17 0.14 15.62
N GLY A 87 -8.78 1.30 15.92
CA GLY A 87 -8.06 2.52 16.28
C GLY A 87 -7.02 2.95 15.24
N ASP A 88 -5.79 3.27 15.67
CA ASP A 88 -4.69 3.72 14.80
C ASP A 88 -4.27 2.66 13.77
N ALA A 89 -4.40 1.39 14.11
CA ALA A 89 -4.14 0.28 13.20
C ALA A 89 -5.13 0.27 12.02
N LEU A 90 -6.40 0.54 12.27
CA LEU A 90 -7.41 0.68 11.22
C LEU A 90 -7.11 1.86 10.30
N LEU A 91 -6.74 3.01 10.86
CA LEU A 91 -6.34 4.20 10.08
C LEU A 91 -5.09 3.92 9.24
N SER A 92 -4.13 3.16 9.79
CA SER A 92 -2.96 2.68 9.04
C SER A 92 -3.38 1.79 7.86
N GLY A 93 -4.35 0.92 8.03
CA GLY A 93 -4.91 0.11 6.94
C GLY A 93 -5.59 0.96 5.86
N TYR A 94 -6.37 1.97 6.24
CA TYR A 94 -6.94 2.91 5.26
C TYR A 94 -5.86 3.72 4.53
N TYR A 95 -4.76 4.03 5.19
CA TYR A 95 -3.62 4.66 4.55
C TYR A 95 -3.01 3.77 3.45
N LEU A 96 -2.85 2.46 3.68
CA LEU A 96 -2.41 1.53 2.62
C LEU A 96 -3.37 1.56 1.43
N ASN A 97 -4.68 1.54 1.71
CA ASN A 97 -5.71 1.56 0.67
C ASN A 97 -5.67 2.86 -0.13
N GLU A 98 -5.49 4.01 0.52
CA GLU A 98 -5.37 5.31 -0.15
C GLU A 98 -4.18 5.34 -1.12
N LEU A 99 -3.02 4.80 -0.73
CA LEU A 99 -1.86 4.69 -1.61
C LEU A 99 -2.16 3.83 -2.84
N LEU A 100 -2.78 2.66 -2.67
CA LEU A 100 -3.16 1.78 -3.79
C LEU A 100 -4.16 2.47 -4.72
N LEU A 101 -5.18 3.14 -4.16
CA LEU A 101 -6.19 3.87 -4.95
C LEU A 101 -5.60 5.02 -5.76
N THR A 102 -4.54 5.64 -5.25
CA THR A 102 -3.92 6.80 -5.88
C THR A 102 -2.86 6.41 -6.90
N LEU A 103 -2.05 5.39 -6.59
CA LEU A 103 -0.84 5.08 -7.35
C LEU A 103 -1.01 3.94 -8.35
N LEU A 104 -1.93 2.97 -8.12
CA LEU A 104 -2.12 1.87 -9.06
C LEU A 104 -3.04 2.25 -10.21
N ALA A 105 -2.65 1.87 -11.41
CA ALA A 105 -3.55 1.85 -12.57
C ALA A 105 -4.63 0.77 -12.40
N ARG A 106 -5.76 0.93 -13.11
CA ARG A 106 -6.78 -0.12 -13.18
C ARG A 106 -6.36 -1.21 -14.14
N ASP A 107 -6.82 -2.43 -13.86
CA ASP A 107 -6.61 -3.62 -14.69
C ASP A 107 -5.13 -3.95 -14.95
N ASP A 108 -4.23 -3.52 -14.05
CA ASP A 108 -2.80 -3.82 -14.08
C ASP A 108 -2.44 -4.75 -12.92
N PRO A 109 -2.17 -6.05 -13.18
CA PRO A 109 -1.91 -7.03 -12.13
C PRO A 109 -0.55 -6.87 -11.48
N HIS A 110 -0.52 -6.85 -10.14
CA HIS A 110 0.69 -6.84 -9.32
C HIS A 110 0.62 -7.96 -8.26
N PRO A 111 0.77 -9.25 -8.64
CA PRO A 111 0.58 -10.37 -7.71
C PRO A 111 1.57 -10.36 -6.54
N HIS A 112 2.82 -9.98 -6.78
CA HIS A 112 3.80 -9.84 -5.70
C HIS A 112 3.44 -8.74 -4.70
N LEU A 113 2.99 -7.60 -5.19
CA LEU A 113 2.52 -6.51 -4.34
C LEU A 113 1.28 -6.90 -3.54
N PHE A 114 0.37 -7.67 -4.15
CA PHE A 114 -0.79 -8.22 -3.46
C PHE A 114 -0.38 -9.12 -2.27
N ASP A 115 0.58 -10.02 -2.48
CA ASP A 115 1.07 -10.91 -1.43
C ASP A 115 1.76 -10.12 -0.31
N ILE A 116 2.50 -9.04 -0.63
CA ILE A 116 3.08 -8.12 0.34
C ILE A 116 1.99 -7.38 1.10
N TYR A 117 0.97 -6.84 0.41
CA TYR A 117 -0.16 -6.16 1.03
C TYR A 117 -0.87 -7.05 2.05
N ALA A 118 -1.15 -8.30 1.68
CA ALA A 118 -1.79 -9.27 2.59
C ALA A 118 -0.97 -9.46 3.88
N ARG A 119 0.37 -9.57 3.79
CA ARG A 119 1.27 -9.66 4.95
C ARG A 119 1.25 -8.40 5.81
N VAL A 120 1.31 -7.22 5.18
CA VAL A 120 1.24 -5.93 5.92
C VAL A 120 -0.07 -5.81 6.67
N VAL A 121 -1.20 -6.17 6.05
CA VAL A 121 -2.53 -6.15 6.68
C VAL A 121 -2.56 -7.08 7.90
N GLN A 122 -1.93 -8.27 7.84
CA GLN A 122 -1.80 -9.16 8.99
C GLN A 122 -0.97 -8.54 10.11
N VAL A 123 0.18 -7.93 9.79
CA VAL A 123 1.03 -7.24 10.78
C VAL A 123 0.27 -6.08 11.44
N ILE A 124 -0.44 -5.26 10.66
CA ILE A 124 -1.26 -4.15 11.20
C ILE A 124 -2.33 -4.65 12.17
N ALA A 125 -2.90 -5.84 11.93
CA ALA A 125 -3.95 -6.40 12.78
C ALA A 125 -3.42 -6.94 14.13
N SER A 126 -2.15 -7.35 14.20
CA SER A 126 -1.54 -8.01 15.36
C SER A 126 -0.50 -7.18 16.09
N GLU A 127 0.19 -6.24 15.41
CA GLU A 127 1.34 -5.55 15.94
C GLU A 127 1.09 -4.05 16.15
N HIS A 128 1.83 -3.45 17.08
CA HIS A 128 1.68 -2.07 17.50
C HIS A 128 3.04 -1.37 17.58
N GLY A 129 3.04 -0.05 17.79
CA GLY A 129 4.26 0.71 18.05
C GLY A 129 5.27 0.65 16.89
N GLU A 130 6.50 0.31 17.20
CA GLU A 130 7.62 0.35 16.24
C GLU A 130 7.49 -0.68 15.12
N VAL A 131 6.99 -1.88 15.41
CA VAL A 131 6.78 -2.94 14.41
C VAL A 131 5.77 -2.49 13.37
N LEU A 132 4.66 -1.89 13.80
CA LEU A 132 3.67 -1.29 12.90
C LEU A 132 4.30 -0.20 12.02
N GLN A 133 5.09 0.70 12.62
CA GLN A 133 5.74 1.77 11.86
C GLN A 133 6.76 1.23 10.84
N ALA A 134 7.53 0.21 11.20
CA ALA A 134 8.46 -0.45 10.29
C ALA A 134 7.71 -1.16 9.13
N ALA A 135 6.59 -1.82 9.41
CA ALA A 135 5.75 -2.44 8.39
C ALA A 135 5.19 -1.42 7.39
N LEU A 136 4.79 -0.23 7.85
CA LEU A 136 4.34 0.85 6.97
C LEU A 136 5.47 1.35 6.05
N ARG A 137 6.69 1.54 6.58
CA ARG A 137 7.86 1.93 5.75
C ARG A 137 8.22 0.86 4.74
N THR A 138 8.16 -0.40 5.15
CA THR A 138 8.35 -1.55 4.27
C THR A 138 7.35 -1.55 3.12
N TRP A 139 6.08 -1.36 3.43
CA TRP A 139 5.02 -1.25 2.43
C TRP A 139 5.28 -0.13 1.43
N GLU A 140 5.59 1.07 1.92
CA GLU A 140 5.87 2.25 1.08
C GLU A 140 7.01 2.01 0.10
N LEU A 141 8.12 1.44 0.58
CA LEU A 141 9.28 1.11 -0.26
C LEU A 141 8.94 0.06 -1.32
N LEU A 142 8.29 -1.03 -0.92
CA LEU A 142 7.97 -2.12 -1.82
C LEU A 142 6.88 -1.75 -2.82
N LEU A 143 5.91 -0.92 -2.44
CA LEU A 143 4.94 -0.34 -3.36
C LEU A 143 5.65 0.53 -4.42
N LEU A 144 6.47 1.51 -3.98
CA LEU A 144 7.19 2.40 -4.89
C LEU A 144 8.13 1.64 -5.82
N ARG A 145 8.80 0.59 -5.32
CA ARG A 145 9.63 -0.29 -6.14
C ARG A 145 8.81 -1.00 -7.22
N GLU A 146 7.69 -1.61 -6.84
CA GLU A 146 6.87 -2.42 -7.73
C GLU A 146 6.29 -1.61 -8.89
N ILE A 147 5.94 -0.35 -8.64
CA ILE A 147 5.41 0.55 -9.66
C ILE A 147 6.48 1.41 -10.35
N GLY A 148 7.77 1.14 -10.07
CA GLY A 148 8.90 1.83 -10.73
C GLY A 148 9.13 3.28 -10.30
N LEU A 149 8.64 3.69 -9.15
CA LEU A 149 8.77 5.05 -8.61
C LEU A 149 9.85 5.18 -7.52
N LEU A 150 10.47 4.08 -7.09
CA LEU A 150 11.60 4.10 -6.18
C LEU A 150 12.89 4.24 -6.99
N PRO A 151 13.70 5.29 -6.80
CA PRO A 151 15.01 5.38 -7.42
C PRO A 151 15.95 4.31 -6.86
N GLN A 152 17.08 4.06 -7.54
CA GLN A 152 18.15 3.21 -7.01
C GLN A 152 18.70 3.83 -5.72
N LEU A 153 18.83 3.02 -4.67
CA LEU A 153 19.22 3.50 -3.34
C LEU A 153 20.71 3.26 -3.01
N ASP A 154 21.49 2.72 -3.94
CA ASP A 154 22.92 2.44 -3.80
C ASP A 154 23.83 3.37 -4.62
N GLN A 155 23.23 4.35 -5.30
CA GLN A 155 23.94 5.33 -6.11
C GLN A 155 23.27 6.71 -6.07
N GLN A 156 24.04 7.74 -6.30
CA GLN A 156 23.51 9.09 -6.49
C GLN A 156 22.77 9.16 -7.83
N THR A 157 21.53 9.61 -7.82
CA THR A 157 20.64 9.55 -8.99
C THR A 157 21.14 10.41 -10.16
N LEU A 158 21.67 11.62 -9.88
CA LEU A 158 22.10 12.54 -10.93
C LEU A 158 23.48 12.21 -11.52
N THR A 159 24.39 11.66 -10.74
CA THR A 159 25.76 11.39 -11.16
C THR A 159 26.01 9.93 -11.49
N LEU A 160 25.08 9.04 -11.11
CA LEU A 160 25.21 7.57 -11.17
C LEU A 160 26.45 7.05 -10.42
N GLY A 161 27.03 7.88 -9.55
CA GLY A 161 28.16 7.50 -8.71
C GLY A 161 27.73 6.65 -7.54
N ALA A 162 28.50 5.59 -7.21
CA ALA A 162 28.28 4.78 -6.04
C ALA A 162 28.32 5.63 -4.76
N LEU A 163 27.54 5.24 -3.75
CA LEU A 163 27.54 5.92 -2.47
C LEU A 163 28.84 5.61 -1.69
N ASN A 164 29.38 6.64 -1.04
CA ASN A 164 30.40 6.43 -0.01
C ASN A 164 29.71 6.02 1.30
N ALA A 165 30.13 4.93 1.91
CA ALA A 165 29.50 4.35 3.08
C ALA A 165 29.39 5.34 4.26
N GLU A 166 30.39 6.20 4.47
CA GLU A 166 30.48 7.13 5.60
C GLU A 166 29.78 8.48 5.35
N LEU A 167 29.55 8.85 4.10
CA LEU A 167 28.88 10.11 3.78
C LEU A 167 27.38 9.96 3.95
N ARG A 168 26.71 11.08 4.19
CA ARG A 168 25.26 11.12 4.37
C ARG A 168 24.55 11.55 3.09
N TYR A 169 23.40 10.93 2.83
CA TYR A 169 22.59 11.17 1.64
C TYR A 169 21.12 11.34 2.03
N THR A 170 20.44 12.14 1.24
CA THR A 170 19.01 12.43 1.36
C THR A 170 18.28 12.01 0.09
N LEU A 171 17.10 11.43 0.26
CA LEU A 171 16.18 11.12 -0.82
C LEU A 171 15.26 12.32 -1.09
N VAL A 172 15.36 12.88 -2.29
CA VAL A 172 14.53 14.00 -2.73
C VAL A 172 13.60 13.56 -3.88
N PRO A 173 12.34 14.01 -3.91
CA PRO A 173 11.34 13.47 -4.84
C PRO A 173 11.73 13.53 -6.32
N GLU A 174 12.28 14.66 -6.77
CA GLU A 174 12.61 14.88 -8.18
C GLU A 174 14.04 14.44 -8.55
N GLY A 175 14.93 14.41 -7.58
CA GLY A 175 16.37 14.18 -7.79
C GLY A 175 16.88 12.83 -7.29
N GLY A 176 16.02 12.01 -6.67
CA GLY A 176 16.44 10.76 -6.07
C GLY A 176 17.46 10.95 -4.96
N LEU A 177 18.47 10.09 -4.84
CA LEU A 177 19.52 10.22 -3.83
C LEU A 177 20.57 11.25 -4.23
N ARG A 178 20.83 12.18 -3.33
CA ARG A 178 21.92 13.15 -3.40
C ARG A 178 22.69 13.23 -2.07
N GLN A 179 23.92 13.67 -2.10
CA GLN A 179 24.66 13.93 -0.87
C GLN A 179 23.96 15.02 -0.04
N ALA A 180 23.82 14.76 1.26
CA ALA A 180 23.20 15.69 2.20
C ALA A 180 24.12 16.86 2.51
N GLN A 181 23.52 18.02 2.80
CA GLN A 181 24.25 19.17 3.33
C GLN A 181 24.59 18.98 4.81
N SER A 182 25.59 19.71 5.34
CA SER A 182 26.08 19.51 6.71
C SER A 182 25.04 19.75 7.81
N ASP A 183 24.07 20.61 7.55
CA ASP A 183 22.97 20.98 8.46
C ASP A 183 21.68 20.19 8.23
N GLU A 184 21.65 19.33 7.22
CA GLU A 184 20.45 18.59 6.84
C GLU A 184 20.17 17.43 7.79
N ARG A 185 19.05 17.55 8.53
CA ARG A 185 18.64 16.53 9.50
C ARG A 185 17.94 15.35 8.82
N GLY A 186 18.08 14.16 9.40
CA GLY A 186 17.38 12.96 8.93
C GLY A 186 18.00 12.30 7.69
N ALA A 187 19.21 12.70 7.27
CA ALA A 187 19.95 12.00 6.22
C ALA A 187 20.48 10.65 6.74
N LEU A 188 20.51 9.64 5.88
CA LEU A 188 21.06 8.30 6.15
C LEU A 188 22.48 8.20 5.55
N SER A 189 23.32 7.33 6.15
CA SER A 189 24.63 7.04 5.58
C SER A 189 24.54 6.25 4.27
N GLY A 190 25.57 6.31 3.43
CA GLY A 190 25.64 5.50 2.22
C GLY A 190 25.55 4.00 2.52
N ALA A 191 26.13 3.54 3.63
CA ALA A 191 25.99 2.16 4.09
C ALA A 191 24.53 1.77 4.37
N GLN A 192 23.76 2.65 5.02
CA GLN A 192 22.34 2.43 5.33
C GLN A 192 21.49 2.35 4.05
N TRP A 193 21.70 3.27 3.10
CA TRP A 193 21.01 3.26 1.82
C TRP A 193 21.33 2.02 0.98
N THR A 194 22.60 1.63 0.86
CA THR A 194 23.03 0.41 0.14
C THR A 194 22.42 -0.84 0.77
N ARG A 195 22.36 -0.90 2.11
CA ARG A 195 21.70 -1.99 2.81
C ARG A 195 20.19 -2.04 2.53
N LEU A 196 19.54 -0.87 2.48
CA LEU A 196 18.12 -0.79 2.12
C LEU A 196 17.87 -1.23 0.68
N GLN A 197 18.74 -0.85 -0.27
CA GLN A 197 18.71 -1.34 -1.65
C GLN A 197 18.79 -2.86 -1.72
N ALA A 198 19.75 -3.46 -1.03
CA ALA A 198 19.89 -4.92 -0.98
C ALA A 198 18.64 -5.57 -0.38
N ALA A 199 18.07 -4.98 0.68
CA ALA A 199 16.88 -5.51 1.34
C ALA A 199 15.63 -5.49 0.45
N VAL A 200 15.41 -4.41 -0.30
CA VAL A 200 14.25 -4.34 -1.21
C VAL A 200 14.38 -5.23 -2.44
N GLN A 201 15.61 -5.63 -2.81
CA GLN A 201 15.89 -6.52 -3.94
C GLN A 201 16.03 -8.00 -3.56
N ASP A 202 15.98 -8.32 -2.27
CA ASP A 202 16.13 -9.67 -1.74
C ASP A 202 15.01 -10.62 -2.24
N ASP A 203 15.24 -11.93 -2.20
CA ASP A 203 14.25 -12.96 -2.54
C ASP A 203 13.07 -12.98 -1.55
N ALA A 204 13.30 -12.56 -0.30
CA ALA A 204 12.28 -12.39 0.73
C ALA A 204 12.09 -10.91 1.11
N PRO A 205 11.70 -10.02 0.16
CA PRO A 205 11.85 -8.59 0.27
C PRO A 205 11.07 -7.99 1.44
N PHE A 206 9.92 -8.56 1.80
CA PHE A 206 9.14 -8.09 2.94
C PHE A 206 9.91 -8.21 4.26
N THR A 207 10.50 -9.37 4.53
CA THR A 207 11.18 -9.64 5.81
C THR A 207 12.49 -8.86 5.93
N THR A 208 13.28 -8.82 4.86
CA THR A 208 14.57 -8.11 4.83
C THR A 208 14.39 -6.61 4.91
N THR A 209 13.43 -6.05 4.16
CA THR A 209 13.11 -4.61 4.23
C THR A 209 12.52 -4.22 5.58
N LEU A 210 11.68 -5.06 6.19
CA LEU A 210 11.14 -4.81 7.53
C LEU A 210 12.25 -4.64 8.58
N ARG A 211 13.25 -5.53 8.57
CA ARG A 211 14.41 -5.44 9.46
C ARG A 211 15.24 -4.17 9.21
N ALA A 212 15.50 -3.87 7.92
CA ALA A 212 16.25 -2.67 7.57
C ALA A 212 15.50 -1.40 7.99
N CYS A 213 14.20 -1.31 7.77
CA CYS A 213 13.39 -0.16 8.16
C CYS A 213 13.36 0.05 9.68
N ALA A 214 13.31 -1.03 10.47
CA ALA A 214 13.26 -0.92 11.94
C ALA A 214 14.45 -0.17 12.53
N GLU A 215 15.63 -0.22 11.89
CA GLU A 215 16.86 0.41 12.37
C GLU A 215 17.01 1.88 11.97
N MET A 216 16.20 2.39 11.03
CA MET A 216 16.36 3.74 10.46
C MET A 216 15.04 4.50 10.29
N MET A 217 14.03 4.16 11.09
CA MET A 217 12.66 4.69 10.94
C MET A 217 12.56 6.21 11.07
N ALA A 218 13.31 6.79 12.00
CA ALA A 218 13.24 8.23 12.29
C ALA A 218 13.65 9.08 11.08
N GLU A 219 14.70 8.65 10.38
CA GLU A 219 15.26 9.32 9.22
C GLU A 219 14.47 8.99 7.96
N LEU A 220 14.03 7.74 7.82
CA LEU A 220 13.36 7.24 6.62
C LEU A 220 11.92 7.78 6.47
N LYS A 221 11.19 7.89 7.58
CA LYS A 221 9.79 8.32 7.59
C LYS A 221 9.54 9.68 6.92
N PRO A 222 10.28 10.77 7.21
CA PRO A 222 10.05 12.05 6.52
C PRO A 222 10.40 12.02 5.04
N GLN A 223 11.44 11.29 4.64
CA GLN A 223 11.89 11.21 3.25
C GLN A 223 10.89 10.43 2.38
N LEU A 224 10.43 9.25 2.83
CA LEU A 224 9.39 8.49 2.13
C LEU A 224 8.06 9.26 2.03
N ARG A 225 7.72 10.01 3.08
CA ARG A 225 6.54 10.89 3.05
C ARG A 225 6.62 11.93 1.94
N GLN A 226 7.76 12.61 1.81
CA GLN A 226 7.96 13.60 0.75
C GLN A 226 7.84 12.95 -0.63
N LEU A 227 8.49 11.80 -0.83
CA LEU A 227 8.42 11.04 -2.08
C LEU A 227 6.99 10.63 -2.44
N LEU A 228 6.24 10.08 -1.47
CA LEU A 228 4.85 9.69 -1.67
C LEU A 228 3.93 10.88 -1.96
N HIS A 229 4.07 11.99 -1.23
CA HIS A 229 3.28 13.19 -1.49
C HIS A 229 3.52 13.74 -2.91
N TYR A 230 4.76 13.70 -3.37
CA TYR A 230 5.13 14.10 -4.72
C TYR A 230 4.44 13.21 -5.76
N HIS A 231 4.59 11.89 -5.66
CA HIS A 231 4.01 10.95 -6.62
C HIS A 231 2.47 10.88 -6.55
N CYS A 232 1.89 11.08 -5.38
CA CYS A 232 0.43 11.19 -5.23
C CYS A 232 -0.14 12.54 -5.71
N GLY A 233 0.70 13.55 -6.00
CA GLY A 233 0.27 14.88 -6.41
C GLY A 233 -0.50 15.64 -5.32
N VAL A 234 -0.25 15.36 -4.05
CA VAL A 234 -0.98 15.94 -2.91
C VAL A 234 -0.04 16.50 -1.86
N LYS A 235 -0.46 17.57 -1.17
CA LYS A 235 0.29 18.11 -0.02
C LYS A 235 0.15 17.23 1.23
N THR A 236 -1.00 16.59 1.39
CA THR A 236 -1.30 15.71 2.53
C THR A 236 -2.32 14.66 2.07
N LEU A 237 -2.10 13.41 2.44
CA LEU A 237 -3.05 12.32 2.23
C LEU A 237 -4.26 12.48 3.15
N ARG A 238 -5.45 12.07 2.69
CA ARG A 238 -6.72 12.21 3.44
C ARG A 238 -6.71 11.45 4.75
N THR A 239 -6.18 10.23 4.75
CA THR A 239 -6.05 9.40 5.94
C THR A 239 -5.18 10.06 7.00
N ARG A 240 -4.09 10.72 6.57
CA ARG A 240 -3.23 11.48 7.47
C ARG A 240 -3.95 12.72 8.03
N GLN A 241 -4.69 13.47 7.21
CA GLN A 241 -5.49 14.58 7.69
C GLN A 241 -6.48 14.12 8.76
N MET A 242 -7.19 13.02 8.51
CA MET A 242 -8.12 12.41 9.47
C MET A 242 -7.42 12.04 10.79
N MET A 243 -6.20 11.44 10.74
CA MET A 243 -5.42 11.13 11.95
C MET A 243 -5.11 12.39 12.76
N MET A 244 -4.70 13.48 12.10
CA MET A 244 -4.42 14.76 12.77
C MET A 244 -5.67 15.37 13.39
N ASP A 245 -6.78 15.32 12.70
CA ASP A 245 -8.05 15.86 13.17
C ASP A 245 -8.55 15.09 14.42
N ILE A 246 -8.41 13.77 14.45
CA ILE A 246 -8.75 12.93 15.62
C ILE A 246 -7.83 13.23 16.81
N GLN A 247 -6.53 13.46 16.59
CA GLN A 247 -5.58 13.77 17.65
C GLN A 247 -5.75 15.19 18.24
N ALA A 248 -6.44 16.07 17.51
CA ALA A 248 -6.74 17.43 17.94
C ALA A 248 -8.03 17.55 18.79
N LEU A 249 -8.81 16.45 18.90
CA LEU A 249 -10.02 16.33 19.73
C LEU A 249 -9.70 15.91 21.16
#